data_ebf6890025d292fa892c4d5660fd0f31
#
_entry.id   ebf6890025d292fa892c4d5660fd0f31
#
_cell.length_a   1.000
_cell.length_b   1.000
_cell.length_c   1.000
_cell.angle_alpha   90.00
_cell.angle_beta   90.00
_cell.angle_gamma   90.00
#
_symmetry.space_group_name_H-M   'P 1'
#
loop_
_entity.id
_entity.type
_entity.pdbx_description
1 polymer ?
#
loop_
_entity_poly.entity_id
_entity_poly.type
_entity_poly.pdbx_seq_one_letter_code
_entity_poly.pdbx_strand_id
1 'polypeptide(L)'
;FGLPLAVAPNFLVDGRDCVVPLVVEEPSIVAGLSAAAAIARASGGFEVGNAESLLTGQIHVAGVSDVDRAIAALEQQKEALIDAANAVHPRLVARGGGVRDIEPRLLELPGGDAVIAVHILVDTCDAMGANLVNTVCEALAPDIADACNGDVALRILSNLADRSLYTARARFALPEDERDAIILANDIALVDPYRAATHNKGTHVKGSIKSITDFGI
;
A
#
# COMPACT_ATOMS: atom_id res chain seq x y z
N PHE A 1 8.26 -29.42 -3.22
CA PHE A 1 6.93 -28.91 -3.57
C PHE A 1 7.06 -27.93 -4.73
N GLY A 2 6.45 -28.23 -5.88
CA GLY A 2 6.48 -27.40 -7.07
C GLY A 2 5.20 -26.57 -7.21
N LEU A 3 5.34 -25.30 -7.57
CA LEU A 3 4.22 -24.44 -7.93
C LEU A 3 4.24 -24.16 -9.43
N PRO A 4 3.09 -24.18 -10.13
CA PRO A 4 3.06 -23.82 -11.55
C PRO A 4 3.43 -22.34 -11.71
N LEU A 5 4.36 -22.07 -12.62
CA LEU A 5 4.78 -20.74 -13.04
C LEU A 5 4.38 -20.55 -14.48
N ALA A 6 3.64 -19.48 -14.74
CA ALA A 6 3.28 -19.03 -16.08
C ALA A 6 3.79 -17.62 -16.34
N VAL A 7 3.76 -17.20 -17.59
CA VAL A 7 4.12 -15.82 -17.99
C VAL A 7 3.03 -15.25 -18.89
N ALA A 8 2.67 -13.99 -18.65
CA ALA A 8 1.77 -13.22 -19.51
C ALA A 8 2.58 -12.22 -20.34
N PRO A 9 2.69 -12.42 -21.66
CA PRO A 9 3.33 -11.48 -22.57
C PRO A 9 2.41 -10.33 -22.95
N ASN A 10 2.89 -9.50 -23.87
CA ASN A 10 2.21 -8.36 -24.51
C ASN A 10 2.07 -7.10 -23.66
N PHE A 11 2.56 -7.07 -22.45
CA PHE A 11 2.54 -5.84 -21.65
C PHE A 11 3.51 -4.82 -22.24
N LEU A 12 3.01 -3.62 -22.51
CA LEU A 12 3.77 -2.41 -22.78
C LEU A 12 3.53 -1.46 -21.61
N VAL A 13 4.58 -1.22 -20.81
CA VAL A 13 4.49 -0.38 -19.61
C VAL A 13 5.45 0.78 -19.74
N ASP A 14 4.95 2.01 -19.73
CA ASP A 14 5.73 3.24 -19.98
C ASP A 14 6.65 3.12 -21.20
N GLY A 15 6.12 2.56 -22.30
CA GLY A 15 6.83 2.35 -23.55
C GLY A 15 7.85 1.20 -23.56
N ARG A 16 7.92 0.40 -22.49
CA ARG A 16 8.82 -0.75 -22.36
C ARG A 16 8.08 -2.07 -22.46
N ASP A 17 8.63 -3.01 -23.20
CA ASP A 17 8.11 -4.38 -23.25
C ASP A 17 8.35 -5.10 -21.91
N CYS A 18 7.28 -5.64 -21.35
CA CYS A 18 7.32 -6.39 -20.12
C CYS A 18 6.67 -7.77 -20.28
N VAL A 19 7.21 -8.74 -19.56
CA VAL A 19 6.62 -10.06 -19.38
C VAL A 19 6.29 -10.21 -17.90
N VAL A 20 5.02 -10.50 -17.58
CA VAL A 20 4.55 -10.60 -16.19
C VAL A 20 4.55 -12.06 -15.75
N PRO A 21 5.34 -12.45 -14.74
CA PRO A 21 5.31 -13.79 -14.18
C PRO A 21 4.09 -13.95 -13.26
N LEU A 22 3.47 -15.13 -13.31
CA LEU A 22 2.30 -15.50 -12.53
C LEU A 22 2.52 -16.87 -11.90
N VAL A 23 2.32 -16.99 -10.59
CA VAL A 23 2.50 -18.24 -9.86
C VAL A 23 1.15 -18.73 -9.36
N VAL A 24 0.88 -20.03 -9.56
CA VAL A 24 -0.37 -20.71 -9.14
C VAL A 24 -1.63 -20.25 -9.89
N GLU A 25 -1.50 -19.42 -10.92
CA GLU A 25 -2.66 -18.97 -11.69
C GLU A 25 -3.22 -20.05 -12.64
N GLU A 26 -4.54 -20.00 -12.82
CA GLU A 26 -5.25 -20.82 -13.78
C GLU A 26 -4.87 -20.41 -15.22
N PRO A 27 -4.60 -21.38 -16.13
CA PRO A 27 -4.14 -21.06 -17.50
C PRO A 27 -5.08 -20.12 -18.29
N SER A 28 -6.39 -20.22 -18.06
CA SER A 28 -7.40 -19.34 -18.70
C SER A 28 -7.24 -17.88 -18.29
N ILE A 29 -6.86 -17.62 -17.02
CA ILE A 29 -6.59 -16.27 -16.51
C ILE A 29 -5.32 -15.71 -17.17
N VAL A 30 -4.27 -16.51 -17.28
CA VAL A 30 -3.02 -16.12 -17.95
C VAL A 30 -3.26 -15.75 -19.41
N ALA A 31 -4.07 -16.57 -20.11
CA ALA A 31 -4.45 -16.30 -21.50
C ALA A 31 -5.28 -15.02 -21.64
N GLY A 32 -6.29 -14.83 -20.77
CA GLY A 32 -7.12 -13.62 -20.74
C GLY A 32 -6.31 -12.36 -20.46
N LEU A 33 -5.40 -12.42 -19.49
CA LEU A 33 -4.51 -11.32 -19.15
C LEU A 33 -3.59 -10.94 -20.31
N SER A 34 -3.02 -11.93 -21.00
CA SER A 34 -2.18 -11.71 -22.19
C SER A 34 -2.96 -11.09 -23.36
N ALA A 35 -4.22 -11.51 -23.55
CA ALA A 35 -5.10 -10.95 -24.57
C ALA A 35 -5.48 -9.50 -24.24
N ALA A 36 -5.86 -9.20 -23.01
CA ALA A 36 -6.16 -7.84 -22.57
C ALA A 36 -4.94 -6.91 -22.69
N ALA A 37 -3.75 -7.42 -22.35
CA ALA A 37 -2.50 -6.68 -22.50
C ALA A 37 -2.20 -6.35 -23.99
N ALA A 38 -2.53 -7.26 -24.93
CA ALA A 38 -2.37 -7.00 -26.36
C ALA A 38 -3.32 -5.89 -26.86
N ILE A 39 -4.56 -5.84 -26.38
CA ILE A 39 -5.52 -4.77 -26.70
C ILE A 39 -5.04 -3.44 -26.14
N ALA A 40 -4.64 -3.41 -24.86
CA ALA A 40 -4.08 -2.20 -24.24
C ALA A 40 -2.83 -1.70 -24.99
N ARG A 41 -1.92 -2.62 -25.37
CA ARG A 41 -0.72 -2.32 -26.16
C ARG A 41 -1.04 -1.61 -27.46
N ALA A 42 -2.08 -2.04 -28.18
CA ALA A 42 -2.51 -1.43 -29.44
C ALA A 42 -2.96 0.04 -29.26
N SER A 43 -3.34 0.42 -28.04
CA SER A 43 -3.77 1.78 -27.66
C SER A 43 -2.71 2.57 -26.88
N GLY A 44 -1.45 2.12 -26.87
CA GLY A 44 -0.33 2.79 -26.21
C GLY A 44 0.19 2.09 -24.95
N GLY A 45 -0.48 1.04 -24.49
CA GLY A 45 -0.07 0.25 -23.32
C GLY A 45 -0.56 0.80 -21.98
N PHE A 46 0.23 0.54 -20.94
CA PHE A 46 -0.03 0.96 -19.57
C PHE A 46 0.89 2.12 -19.20
N GLU A 47 0.32 3.13 -18.58
CA GLU A 47 1.04 4.22 -17.93
C GLU A 47 1.04 3.98 -16.41
N VAL A 48 2.20 4.00 -15.78
CA VAL A 48 2.34 3.79 -14.34
C VAL A 48 2.56 5.12 -13.65
N GLY A 49 1.71 5.43 -12.68
CA GLY A 49 1.89 6.59 -11.81
C GLY A 49 2.74 6.21 -10.61
N ASN A 50 3.70 7.08 -10.27
CA ASN A 50 4.46 6.96 -9.03
C ASN A 50 3.56 7.27 -7.84
N ALA A 51 3.58 6.38 -6.85
CA ALA A 51 3.18 6.69 -5.50
C ALA A 51 4.43 6.77 -4.62
N GLU A 52 4.35 7.47 -3.51
CA GLU A 52 5.35 7.33 -2.46
C GLU A 52 5.36 5.88 -1.99
N SER A 53 6.55 5.32 -1.76
CA SER A 53 6.69 3.95 -1.23
C SER A 53 7.09 4.02 0.23
N LEU A 54 6.11 4.34 1.09
CA LEU A 54 6.32 4.45 2.53
C LEU A 54 5.64 3.29 3.25
N LEU A 55 6.39 2.60 4.08
CA LEU A 55 5.86 1.65 5.04
C LEU A 55 5.51 2.39 6.34
N THR A 56 4.41 1.99 6.96
CA THR A 56 3.96 2.56 8.23
C THR A 56 4.32 1.62 9.39
N GLY A 57 5.19 2.08 10.28
CA GLY A 57 5.33 1.52 11.61
C GLY A 57 4.34 2.20 12.56
N GLN A 58 3.92 1.50 13.61
CA GLN A 58 3.01 2.05 14.61
C GLN A 58 3.56 1.82 16.01
N ILE A 59 3.54 2.88 16.83
CA ILE A 59 3.78 2.81 18.27
C ILE A 59 2.51 3.29 18.96
N HIS A 60 1.87 2.40 19.71
CA HIS A 60 0.64 2.71 20.43
C HIS A 60 0.96 3.01 21.89
N VAL A 61 0.58 4.19 22.37
CA VAL A 61 0.80 4.66 23.74
C VAL A 61 -0.54 4.77 24.44
N ALA A 62 -0.69 4.03 25.53
CA ALA A 62 -1.85 4.04 26.40
C ALA A 62 -1.56 4.79 27.70
N GLY A 63 -2.60 5.02 28.51
CA GLY A 63 -2.45 5.64 29.85
C GLY A 63 -2.08 7.13 29.80
N VAL A 64 -2.25 7.78 28.64
CA VAL A 64 -1.95 9.21 28.46
C VAL A 64 -3.02 10.05 29.13
N SER A 65 -2.64 10.83 30.14
CA SER A 65 -3.58 11.65 30.92
C SER A 65 -3.99 12.96 30.23
N ASP A 66 -3.14 13.49 29.37
CA ASP A 66 -3.34 14.75 28.63
C ASP A 66 -2.92 14.53 27.16
N VAL A 67 -3.91 14.19 26.35
CA VAL A 67 -3.72 13.85 24.94
C VAL A 67 -3.23 15.04 24.11
N ASP A 68 -3.79 16.22 24.35
CA ASP A 68 -3.45 17.41 23.58
C ASP A 68 -1.99 17.82 23.85
N ARG A 69 -1.56 17.75 25.10
CA ARG A 69 -0.17 17.99 25.49
C ARG A 69 0.76 16.95 24.86
N ALA A 70 0.38 15.68 24.86
CA ALA A 70 1.20 14.61 24.30
C ALA A 70 1.39 14.80 22.79
N ILE A 71 0.32 15.09 22.06
CA ILE A 71 0.39 15.38 20.61
C ILE A 71 1.28 16.61 20.36
N ALA A 72 1.10 17.69 21.12
CA ALA A 72 1.94 18.88 20.98
C ALA A 72 3.42 18.60 21.27
N ALA A 73 3.72 17.74 22.25
CA ALA A 73 5.08 17.33 22.58
C ALA A 73 5.73 16.50 21.45
N LEU A 74 4.97 15.59 20.86
CA LEU A 74 5.42 14.80 19.70
C LEU A 74 5.72 15.69 18.50
N GLU A 75 4.85 16.66 18.19
CA GLU A 75 5.05 17.60 17.10
C GLU A 75 6.28 18.50 17.35
N GLN A 76 6.50 18.96 18.59
CA GLN A 76 7.68 19.75 18.93
C GLN A 76 8.99 18.97 18.82
N GLN A 77 8.95 17.67 19.10
CA GLN A 77 10.12 16.79 19.07
C GLN A 77 10.28 16.04 17.76
N LYS A 78 9.39 16.26 16.79
CA LYS A 78 9.27 15.49 15.55
C LYS A 78 10.60 15.36 14.80
N GLU A 79 11.32 16.47 14.58
CA GLU A 79 12.61 16.44 13.88
C GLU A 79 13.66 15.64 14.64
N ALA A 80 13.75 15.82 15.96
CA ALA A 80 14.68 15.06 16.79
C ALA A 80 14.38 13.55 16.81
N LEU A 81 13.08 13.18 16.83
CA LEU A 81 12.64 11.80 16.74
C LEU A 81 12.97 11.19 15.37
N ILE A 82 12.79 11.94 14.28
CA ILE A 82 13.19 11.51 12.92
C ILE A 82 14.69 11.28 12.85
N ASP A 83 15.50 12.18 13.40
CA ASP A 83 16.95 12.03 13.44
C ASP A 83 17.39 10.82 14.24
N ALA A 84 16.79 10.60 15.40
CA ALA A 84 17.04 9.43 16.24
C ALA A 84 16.65 8.13 15.51
N ALA A 85 15.50 8.10 14.84
CA ALA A 85 15.06 6.99 14.01
C ALA A 85 16.02 6.68 12.86
N ASN A 86 16.50 7.72 12.17
CA ASN A 86 17.41 7.59 11.04
C ASN A 86 18.81 7.13 11.48
N ALA A 87 19.22 7.44 12.71
CA ALA A 87 20.47 6.94 13.28
C ALA A 87 20.47 5.42 13.50
N VAL A 88 19.31 4.77 13.59
CA VAL A 88 19.18 3.31 13.72
C VAL A 88 19.66 2.60 12.46
N HIS A 89 19.41 3.18 11.28
CA HIS A 89 19.74 2.57 9.98
C HIS A 89 20.54 3.51 9.06
N PRO A 90 21.76 3.91 9.43
CA PRO A 90 22.54 4.91 8.68
C PRO A 90 22.85 4.48 7.24
N ARG A 91 22.94 3.16 6.97
CA ARG A 91 23.15 2.64 5.61
C ARG A 91 21.91 2.81 4.72
N LEU A 92 20.70 2.76 5.29
CA LEU A 92 19.47 3.04 4.56
C LEU A 92 19.40 4.52 4.19
N VAL A 93 19.68 5.39 5.15
CA VAL A 93 19.72 6.84 4.94
C VAL A 93 20.74 7.23 3.86
N ALA A 94 21.93 6.64 3.90
CA ALA A 94 22.97 6.85 2.89
C ALA A 94 22.55 6.43 1.47
N ARG A 95 21.55 5.54 1.33
CA ARG A 95 20.97 5.09 0.07
C ARG A 95 19.75 5.92 -0.36
N GLY A 96 19.39 6.94 0.40
CA GLY A 96 18.27 7.82 0.12
C GLY A 96 16.94 7.40 0.77
N GLY A 97 16.92 6.33 1.58
CA GLY A 97 15.78 5.92 2.39
C GLY A 97 15.75 6.56 3.78
N GLY A 98 15.00 5.95 4.70
CA GLY A 98 14.89 6.35 6.10
C GLY A 98 13.51 6.81 6.49
N VAL A 99 13.37 7.26 7.75
CA VAL A 99 12.11 7.82 8.26
C VAL A 99 11.88 9.19 7.61
N ARG A 100 10.70 9.38 7.07
CA ARG A 100 10.28 10.59 6.35
C ARG A 100 9.37 11.47 7.19
N ASP A 101 8.52 10.84 8.00
CA ASP A 101 7.55 11.57 8.80
C ASP A 101 7.12 10.77 10.04
N ILE A 102 6.59 11.49 11.04
CA ILE A 102 5.98 10.95 12.25
C ILE A 102 4.63 11.63 12.44
N GLU A 103 3.55 10.83 12.46
CA GLU A 103 2.18 11.31 12.51
C GLU A 103 1.44 10.75 13.74
N PRO A 104 1.18 11.53 14.79
CA PRO A 104 0.36 11.09 15.92
C PRO A 104 -1.12 11.05 15.53
N ARG A 105 -1.84 10.02 15.96
CA ARG A 105 -3.28 9.83 15.75
C ARG A 105 -3.95 9.41 17.05
N LEU A 106 -5.04 10.07 17.40
CA LEU A 106 -5.88 9.67 18.51
C LEU A 106 -6.80 8.52 18.11
N LEU A 107 -6.83 7.47 18.91
CA LEU A 107 -7.74 6.35 18.78
C LEU A 107 -8.61 6.28 20.04
N GLU A 108 -9.93 6.22 19.86
CA GLU A 108 -10.88 5.99 20.93
C GLU A 108 -11.22 4.49 21.00
N LEU A 109 -11.02 3.89 22.15
CA LEU A 109 -11.35 2.49 22.37
C LEU A 109 -12.82 2.33 22.73
N PRO A 110 -13.43 1.15 22.50
CA PRO A 110 -14.84 0.90 22.83
C PRO A 110 -15.20 1.13 24.32
N GLY A 111 -14.22 1.09 25.22
CA GLY A 111 -14.38 1.38 26.66
C GLY A 111 -14.34 2.86 27.03
N GLY A 112 -14.10 3.75 26.07
CA GLY A 112 -13.94 5.19 26.31
C GLY A 112 -12.51 5.63 26.63
N ASP A 113 -11.57 4.68 26.77
CA ASP A 113 -10.14 5.00 26.91
C ASP A 113 -9.57 5.49 25.59
N ALA A 114 -8.57 6.37 25.67
CA ALA A 114 -7.85 6.88 24.52
C ALA A 114 -6.45 6.26 24.40
N VAL A 115 -6.02 6.03 23.17
CA VAL A 115 -4.66 5.58 22.80
C VAL A 115 -4.12 6.50 21.73
N ILE A 116 -2.87 6.92 21.86
CA ILE A 116 -2.17 7.63 20.79
C ILE A 116 -1.44 6.59 19.94
N ALA A 117 -1.82 6.48 18.65
CA ALA A 117 -1.09 5.71 17.65
C ALA A 117 -0.13 6.65 16.91
N VAL A 118 1.15 6.50 17.16
CA VAL A 118 2.19 7.27 16.47
C VAL A 118 2.64 6.48 15.25
N HIS A 119 2.34 6.99 14.06
CA HIS A 119 2.77 6.40 12.80
C HIS A 119 4.17 6.89 12.45
N ILE A 120 5.04 5.95 12.13
CA ILE A 120 6.40 6.20 11.66
C ILE A 120 6.44 5.85 10.18
N LEU A 121 6.58 6.83 9.31
CA LEU A 121 6.59 6.65 7.85
C LEU A 121 8.01 6.43 7.36
N VAL A 122 8.29 5.25 6.82
CA VAL A 122 9.64 4.80 6.49
C VAL A 122 9.76 4.47 5.00
N ASP A 123 10.65 5.15 4.32
CA ASP A 123 11.12 4.79 2.98
C ASP A 123 12.19 3.71 3.10
N THR A 124 11.87 2.50 2.69
CA THR A 124 12.76 1.34 2.76
C THR A 124 13.57 1.12 1.48
N CYS A 125 13.48 2.02 0.52
CA CYS A 125 14.04 1.84 -0.83
C CYS A 125 13.54 0.52 -1.46
N ASP A 126 14.45 -0.33 -1.93
CA ASP A 126 14.14 -1.63 -2.55
C ASP A 126 13.93 -2.77 -1.55
N ALA A 127 14.05 -2.50 -0.24
CA ALA A 127 13.88 -3.54 0.77
C ALA A 127 12.41 -3.85 1.03
N MET A 128 12.07 -5.11 1.32
CA MET A 128 10.76 -5.50 1.84
C MET A 128 10.41 -4.75 3.15
N GLY A 129 11.40 -4.47 3.98
CA GLY A 129 11.40 -3.46 5.02
C GLY A 129 10.75 -3.83 6.36
N ALA A 130 10.01 -4.92 6.50
CA ALA A 130 9.25 -5.22 7.72
C ALA A 130 10.10 -5.21 9.00
N ASN A 131 11.23 -5.94 9.00
CA ASN A 131 12.14 -5.99 10.16
C ASN A 131 12.79 -4.63 10.44
N LEU A 132 13.09 -3.89 9.38
CA LEU A 132 13.68 -2.56 9.47
C LEU A 132 12.73 -1.58 10.17
N VAL A 133 11.47 -1.55 9.74
CA VAL A 133 10.41 -0.73 10.36
C VAL A 133 10.20 -1.12 11.82
N ASN A 134 10.13 -2.42 12.12
CA ASN A 134 9.99 -2.89 13.49
C ASN A 134 11.17 -2.46 14.38
N THR A 135 12.41 -2.55 13.86
CA THR A 135 13.59 -2.09 14.60
C THR A 135 13.54 -0.60 14.91
N VAL A 136 13.08 0.22 13.96
CA VAL A 136 12.86 1.66 14.19
C VAL A 136 11.79 1.91 15.26
N CYS A 137 10.65 1.21 15.18
CA CYS A 137 9.58 1.33 16.20
C CYS A 137 10.07 0.92 17.59
N GLU A 138 10.86 -0.16 17.70
CA GLU A 138 11.45 -0.59 18.97
C GLU A 138 12.42 0.45 19.53
N ALA A 139 13.24 1.04 18.67
CA ALA A 139 14.23 2.03 19.10
C ALA A 139 13.59 3.35 19.57
N LEU A 140 12.52 3.80 18.90
CA LEU A 140 11.82 5.05 19.23
C LEU A 140 10.81 4.92 20.36
N ALA A 141 10.39 3.70 20.72
CA ALA A 141 9.33 3.49 21.69
C ALA A 141 9.58 4.17 23.04
N PRO A 142 10.79 4.16 23.65
CA PRO A 142 11.06 4.88 24.89
C PRO A 142 10.88 6.39 24.76
N ASP A 143 11.44 7.00 23.72
CA ASP A 143 11.38 8.46 23.52
C ASP A 143 9.93 8.92 23.30
N ILE A 144 9.15 8.13 22.57
CA ILE A 144 7.72 8.40 22.34
C ILE A 144 6.90 8.22 23.62
N ALA A 145 7.19 7.20 24.45
CA ALA A 145 6.55 7.02 25.74
C ALA A 145 6.80 8.23 26.66
N ASP A 146 8.05 8.67 26.73
CA ASP A 146 8.47 9.84 27.52
C ASP A 146 7.77 11.13 27.03
N ALA A 147 7.73 11.36 25.71
CA ALA A 147 7.05 12.51 25.13
C ALA A 147 5.55 12.52 25.46
N CYS A 148 4.89 11.35 25.41
CA CYS A 148 3.49 11.19 25.71
C CYS A 148 3.18 11.13 27.22
N ASN A 149 4.15 10.86 28.07
CA ASN A 149 3.97 10.50 29.48
C ASN A 149 2.95 9.37 29.64
N GLY A 150 3.17 8.27 28.91
CA GLY A 150 2.29 7.11 28.85
C GLY A 150 3.07 5.81 28.65
N ASP A 151 2.35 4.71 28.56
CA ASP A 151 2.90 3.37 28.43
C ASP A 151 2.79 2.83 27.01
N VAL A 152 3.88 2.28 26.47
CA VAL A 152 3.87 1.65 25.14
C VAL A 152 3.14 0.32 25.21
N ALA A 153 2.00 0.23 24.51
CA ALA A 153 1.22 -0.98 24.42
C ALA A 153 1.66 -1.88 23.23
N LEU A 154 1.87 -1.29 22.07
CA LEU A 154 2.27 -2.01 20.84
C LEU A 154 3.30 -1.19 20.06
N ARG A 155 4.21 -1.87 19.37
CA ARG A 155 5.21 -1.30 18.48
C ARG A 155 5.50 -2.27 17.35
N ILE A 156 4.84 -2.08 16.19
CA ILE A 156 4.91 -3.02 15.07
C ILE A 156 4.50 -2.32 13.76
N LEU A 157 4.98 -2.83 12.64
CA LEU A 157 4.55 -2.34 11.33
C LEU A 157 3.06 -2.59 11.09
N SER A 158 2.45 -1.73 10.26
CA SER A 158 1.12 -1.93 9.69
C SER A 158 1.21 -2.61 8.33
N ASN A 159 0.30 -3.56 8.06
CA ASN A 159 0.11 -4.13 6.73
C ASN A 159 -0.88 -3.33 5.86
N LEU A 160 -1.42 -2.22 6.37
CA LEU A 160 -2.22 -1.31 5.57
C LEU A 160 -1.27 -0.40 4.77
N ALA A 161 -1.03 -0.76 3.51
CA ALA A 161 -0.06 -0.10 2.64
C ALA A 161 -0.68 1.08 1.85
N ASP A 162 -1.45 1.94 2.53
CA ASP A 162 -2.13 3.09 1.93
C ASP A 162 -1.18 4.22 1.49
N ARG A 163 0.06 4.21 2.00
CA ARG A 163 1.15 5.11 1.60
C ARG A 163 2.13 4.48 0.61
N SER A 164 1.81 3.29 0.09
CA SER A 164 2.64 2.56 -0.88
C SER A 164 1.78 2.03 -2.03
N LEU A 165 1.06 2.93 -2.68
CA LEU A 165 0.14 2.61 -3.77
C LEU A 165 0.78 2.95 -5.10
N TYR A 166 0.66 2.03 -6.06
CA TYR A 166 0.98 2.26 -7.46
C TYR A 166 -0.31 2.29 -8.27
N THR A 167 -0.42 3.23 -9.18
CA THR A 167 -1.54 3.30 -10.12
C THR A 167 -1.08 2.90 -11.50
N ALA A 168 -1.89 2.12 -12.21
CA ALA A 168 -1.68 1.84 -13.61
C ALA A 168 -2.93 2.26 -14.40
N ARG A 169 -2.73 2.90 -15.54
CA ARG A 169 -3.80 3.32 -16.45
C ARG A 169 -3.55 2.71 -17.82
N ALA A 170 -4.61 2.28 -18.48
CA ALA A 170 -4.56 1.84 -19.86
C ALA A 170 -5.84 2.29 -20.59
N ARG A 171 -5.72 2.49 -21.90
CA ARG A 171 -6.86 2.73 -22.79
C ARG A 171 -7.09 1.49 -23.63
N PHE A 172 -8.36 1.19 -23.87
CA PHE A 172 -8.76 0.06 -24.70
C PHE A 172 -9.64 0.58 -25.84
N ALA A 173 -9.16 0.48 -27.06
CA ALA A 173 -9.98 0.73 -28.24
C ALA A 173 -10.80 -0.53 -28.54
N LEU A 174 -12.06 -0.52 -28.12
CA LEU A 174 -12.99 -1.62 -28.26
C LEU A 174 -14.21 -1.20 -29.10
N PRO A 175 -14.85 -2.14 -29.85
CA PRO A 175 -16.18 -1.94 -30.38
C PRO A 175 -17.17 -1.55 -29.28
N GLU A 176 -18.20 -0.79 -29.64
CA GLU A 176 -19.14 -0.23 -28.66
C GLU A 176 -19.89 -1.32 -27.86
N ASP A 177 -20.31 -2.38 -28.55
CA ASP A 177 -21.00 -3.53 -27.95
C ASP A 177 -20.10 -4.31 -26.98
N GLU A 178 -18.82 -4.49 -27.30
CA GLU A 178 -17.85 -5.12 -26.40
C GLU A 178 -17.60 -4.26 -25.15
N ARG A 179 -17.43 -2.95 -25.33
CA ARG A 179 -17.29 -1.99 -24.24
C ARG A 179 -18.48 -2.06 -23.28
N ASP A 180 -19.68 -2.00 -23.82
CA ASP A 180 -20.93 -2.00 -23.04
C ASP A 180 -21.12 -3.33 -22.29
N ALA A 181 -20.73 -4.45 -22.91
CA ALA A 181 -20.77 -5.76 -22.26
C ALA A 181 -19.77 -5.83 -21.06
N ILE A 182 -18.57 -5.25 -21.19
CA ILE A 182 -17.61 -5.19 -20.08
C ILE A 182 -18.13 -4.33 -18.94
N ILE A 183 -18.70 -3.15 -19.24
CA ILE A 183 -19.29 -2.27 -18.23
C ILE A 183 -20.42 -2.98 -17.49
N LEU A 184 -21.36 -3.61 -18.24
CA LEU A 184 -22.45 -4.36 -17.64
C LEU A 184 -21.95 -5.50 -16.73
N ALA A 185 -20.93 -6.25 -17.15
CA ALA A 185 -20.34 -7.31 -16.34
C ALA A 185 -19.73 -6.79 -15.03
N ASN A 186 -19.10 -5.62 -15.06
CA ASN A 186 -18.60 -4.94 -13.88
C ASN A 186 -19.74 -4.50 -12.95
N ASP A 187 -20.77 -3.85 -13.50
CA ASP A 187 -21.91 -3.36 -12.72
C ASP A 187 -22.67 -4.49 -12.03
N ILE A 188 -22.81 -5.63 -12.70
CA ILE A 188 -23.38 -6.85 -12.09
C ILE A 188 -22.50 -7.30 -10.91
N ALA A 189 -21.16 -7.28 -11.06
CA ALA A 189 -20.25 -7.66 -9.98
C ALA A 189 -20.26 -6.69 -8.80
N LEU A 190 -20.61 -5.43 -9.00
CA LEU A 190 -20.74 -4.44 -7.92
C LEU A 190 -21.96 -4.69 -7.02
N VAL A 191 -23.03 -5.28 -7.57
CA VAL A 191 -24.30 -5.46 -6.85
C VAL A 191 -24.57 -6.92 -6.45
N ASP A 192 -23.88 -7.89 -7.06
CA ASP A 192 -24.04 -9.31 -6.77
C ASP A 192 -22.77 -9.88 -6.09
N PRO A 193 -22.83 -10.20 -4.77
CA PRO A 193 -21.70 -10.77 -4.05
C PRO A 193 -21.23 -12.11 -4.61
N TYR A 194 -22.10 -12.93 -5.17
CA TYR A 194 -21.73 -14.21 -5.80
C TYR A 194 -20.93 -13.97 -7.08
N ARG A 195 -21.35 -12.99 -7.89
CA ARG A 195 -20.59 -12.60 -9.09
C ARG A 195 -19.27 -11.95 -8.73
N ALA A 196 -19.24 -11.06 -7.76
CA ALA A 196 -18.02 -10.40 -7.27
C ALA A 196 -16.96 -11.39 -6.82
N ALA A 197 -17.34 -12.41 -6.05
CA ALA A 197 -16.45 -13.46 -5.57
C ALA A 197 -15.77 -14.24 -6.70
N THR A 198 -16.48 -14.42 -7.83
CA THR A 198 -15.93 -15.09 -9.02
C THR A 198 -15.20 -14.13 -9.94
N HIS A 199 -15.71 -12.92 -10.13
CA HIS A 199 -15.16 -11.90 -11.01
C HIS A 199 -13.75 -11.46 -10.54
N ASN A 200 -13.55 -11.35 -9.23
CA ASN A 200 -12.29 -10.92 -8.62
C ASN A 200 -11.33 -12.08 -8.29
N LYS A 201 -11.64 -13.31 -8.69
CA LYS A 201 -10.81 -14.48 -8.41
C LYS A 201 -9.48 -14.46 -9.16
N GLY A 202 -9.42 -13.83 -10.33
CA GLY A 202 -8.35 -13.96 -11.31
C GLY A 202 -7.03 -13.39 -10.86
N THR A 203 -6.93 -12.35 -10.16
CA THR A 203 -5.67 -11.82 -9.63
C THR A 203 -5.92 -11.37 -8.20
N HIS A 204 -5.19 -11.95 -7.25
CA HIS A 204 -5.19 -11.43 -5.89
C HIS A 204 -4.54 -10.05 -5.85
N VAL A 205 -5.20 -9.08 -6.47
CA VAL A 205 -4.96 -7.69 -6.18
C VAL A 205 -5.70 -7.41 -4.87
N LYS A 206 -5.00 -7.48 -3.74
CA LYS A 206 -5.44 -6.82 -2.51
C LYS A 206 -5.44 -5.32 -2.76
N GLY A 207 -6.43 -4.85 -3.44
CA GLY A 207 -6.72 -3.44 -3.67
C GLY A 207 -8.18 -3.37 -4.02
N SER A 208 -8.94 -2.57 -3.30
CA SER A 208 -10.29 -2.23 -3.72
C SER A 208 -10.21 -1.75 -5.16
N ILE A 209 -10.84 -2.46 -6.08
CA ILE A 209 -11.15 -1.92 -7.41
C ILE A 209 -12.10 -0.76 -7.14
N LYS A 210 -11.54 0.42 -6.90
CA LYS A 210 -12.28 1.66 -7.04
C LYS A 210 -12.53 1.80 -8.52
N SER A 211 -13.78 1.50 -8.87
CA SER A 211 -14.50 1.85 -10.08
C SER A 211 -13.63 2.09 -11.34
N ILE A 212 -13.82 1.25 -12.33
CA ILE A 212 -13.49 1.51 -13.74
C ILE A 212 -14.44 2.62 -14.27
N THR A 213 -14.65 3.71 -13.56
CA THR A 213 -15.63 4.77 -13.91
C THR A 213 -15.01 6.05 -14.44
N ASP A 214 -13.72 6.10 -14.70
CA ASP A 214 -13.13 7.18 -15.48
C ASP A 214 -12.87 6.76 -16.92
N PHE A 215 -13.92 6.37 -17.63
CA PHE A 215 -13.93 6.46 -19.08
C PHE A 215 -14.25 7.91 -19.46
N GLY A 216 -13.21 8.77 -19.49
CA GLY A 216 -13.32 10.06 -20.13
C GLY A 216 -13.63 9.85 -21.62
N ILE A 217 -14.77 10.38 -22.05
CA ILE A 217 -15.15 10.58 -23.46
C ILE A 217 -14.20 11.63 -24.06
#